data_2f0a1d6c006320687ce74da2e1f0e318
#
_entry.id   2f0a1d6c006320687ce74da2e1f0e318
#
_cell.length_a   1.000
_cell.length_b   1.000
_cell.length_c   1.000
_cell.angle_alpha   90.00
_cell.angle_beta   90.00
_cell.angle_gamma   90.00
#
_symmetry.space_group_name_H-M   'P 1'
#
loop_
_entity.id
_entity.type
_entity.pdbx_description
1 polymer ?
#
loop_
_entity_poly.entity_id
_entity_poly.type
_entity_poly.pdbx_seq_one_letter_code
_entity_poly.pdbx_strand_id
1 'polypeptide(L)'
;MAVLLGASLAGCGAKSGSASADSDVDYIKGKKTLIVGITDFAPMDYKDDDGNWIGFDADMAKKVTEDLGVEAQFVEIDWDNKILELNNKSIDVVWNGMTLIDEVKNSMECTNAYCNNAQVVVLPKDKADQYKDAESMKSLHFAVEAGSAGEDAAKANGFDYTALTAQADTLMEISAGTSDASIIDLLMAGAMIGDGTDYPDLTHTLELTTEEYGVGCRKGSDLAAYINDEFKKYYADGTMQKIAEKYGVQDALVEQK
;
A
#
# COMPACT_ATOMS: atom_id res chain seq x y z
N MET A 1 7.17 -47.06 -69.12
CA MET A 1 6.13 -47.06 -68.07
C MET A 1 6.69 -46.18 -66.94
N ALA A 2 6.30 -44.93 -66.88
CA ALA A 2 6.69 -44.00 -65.83
C ALA A 2 5.49 -43.76 -64.92
N VAL A 3 5.66 -44.04 -63.63
CA VAL A 3 4.62 -43.81 -62.59
C VAL A 3 5.01 -42.52 -61.87
N LEU A 4 4.17 -41.50 -62.05
CA LEU A 4 4.26 -40.23 -61.30
C LEU A 4 3.52 -40.40 -59.97
N LEU A 5 4.23 -40.36 -58.86
CA LEU A 5 3.64 -40.18 -57.52
C LEU A 5 3.50 -38.70 -57.24
N GLY A 6 2.25 -38.23 -57.15
CA GLY A 6 1.95 -36.90 -56.64
C GLY A 6 2.00 -36.87 -55.13
N ALA A 7 2.87 -36.03 -54.56
CA ALA A 7 2.88 -35.71 -53.11
C ALA A 7 2.01 -34.50 -52.85
N SER A 8 0.90 -34.69 -52.16
CA SER A 8 0.03 -33.62 -51.62
C SER A 8 0.64 -33.08 -50.32
N LEU A 9 1.16 -31.86 -50.36
CA LEU A 9 1.50 -31.11 -49.13
C LEU A 9 0.23 -30.62 -48.46
N ALA A 10 -0.12 -31.26 -47.36
CA ALA A 10 -1.08 -30.72 -46.43
C ALA A 10 -0.40 -29.65 -45.56
N GLY A 11 -0.66 -28.38 -45.85
CA GLY A 11 -0.24 -27.27 -45.05
C GLY A 11 -0.99 -27.28 -43.71
N CYS A 12 -0.33 -27.68 -42.62
CA CYS A 12 -0.78 -27.37 -41.27
C CYS A 12 -0.59 -25.88 -41.02
N GLY A 13 -1.68 -25.12 -41.11
CA GLY A 13 -1.73 -23.76 -40.61
C GLY A 13 -1.57 -23.80 -39.09
N ALA A 14 -0.35 -23.56 -38.60
CA ALA A 14 -0.13 -23.23 -37.20
C ALA A 14 -0.83 -21.91 -36.94
N LYS A 15 -1.96 -21.92 -36.25
CA LYS A 15 -2.47 -20.75 -35.56
C LYS A 15 -1.37 -20.35 -34.54
N SER A 16 -0.68 -19.26 -34.78
CA SER A 16 0.08 -18.56 -33.75
C SER A 16 -0.95 -18.09 -32.73
N GLY A 17 -1.20 -18.92 -31.72
CA GLY A 17 -1.82 -18.45 -30.48
C GLY A 17 -0.86 -17.41 -29.91
N SER A 18 -1.29 -16.16 -29.82
CA SER A 18 -0.67 -15.23 -28.89
C SER A 18 -0.61 -15.96 -27.55
N ALA A 19 0.61 -16.15 -27.03
CA ALA A 19 0.75 -16.57 -25.65
C ALA A 19 -0.06 -15.55 -24.83
N SER A 20 -1.15 -15.99 -24.20
CA SER A 20 -1.80 -15.22 -23.17
C SER A 20 -0.71 -14.96 -22.13
N ALA A 21 -0.48 -13.69 -21.78
CA ALA A 21 0.29 -13.39 -20.59
C ALA A 21 -0.30 -14.28 -19.48
N ASP A 22 0.57 -15.01 -18.76
CA ASP A 22 0.12 -15.91 -17.70
C ASP A 22 -0.70 -15.07 -16.71
N SER A 23 -1.97 -15.44 -16.48
CA SER A 23 -2.88 -14.76 -15.56
C SER A 23 -2.36 -14.88 -14.13
N ASP A 24 -2.11 -13.75 -13.45
CA ASP A 24 -1.75 -13.76 -12.03
C ASP A 24 -2.92 -14.27 -11.17
N VAL A 25 -4.16 -14.00 -11.56
CA VAL A 25 -5.35 -14.53 -10.89
C VAL A 25 -5.35 -16.06 -10.95
N ASP A 26 -5.08 -16.67 -12.11
CA ASP A 26 -5.00 -18.13 -12.25
C ASP A 26 -3.79 -18.71 -11.49
N TYR A 27 -2.66 -18.04 -11.50
CA TYR A 27 -1.48 -18.40 -10.71
C TYR A 27 -1.80 -18.46 -9.21
N ILE A 28 -2.44 -17.41 -8.67
CA ILE A 28 -2.85 -17.31 -7.26
C ILE A 28 -3.88 -18.38 -6.91
N LYS A 29 -4.89 -18.60 -7.76
CA LYS A 29 -5.86 -19.70 -7.60
C LYS A 29 -5.20 -21.08 -7.61
N GLY A 30 -4.19 -21.26 -8.46
CA GLY A 30 -3.43 -22.51 -8.56
C GLY A 30 -2.63 -22.82 -7.29
N LYS A 31 -1.97 -21.82 -6.70
CA LYS A 31 -1.18 -21.99 -5.46
C LYS A 31 -2.02 -21.89 -4.18
N LYS A 32 -3.29 -21.48 -4.27
CA LYS A 32 -4.25 -21.35 -3.15
C LYS A 32 -3.92 -20.29 -2.11
N THR A 33 -3.05 -19.34 -2.43
CA THR A 33 -2.60 -18.31 -1.49
C THR A 33 -2.35 -17.00 -2.22
N LEU A 34 -2.81 -15.88 -1.66
CA LEU A 34 -2.39 -14.52 -2.01
C LEU A 34 -1.40 -14.04 -0.96
N ILE A 35 -0.17 -13.77 -1.37
CA ILE A 35 0.86 -13.23 -0.47
C ILE A 35 0.81 -11.69 -0.53
N VAL A 36 0.46 -11.09 0.60
CA VAL A 36 0.28 -9.64 0.77
C VAL A 36 1.50 -9.07 1.45
N GLY A 37 2.23 -8.18 0.78
CA GLY A 37 3.36 -7.44 1.36
C GLY A 37 2.86 -6.21 2.12
N ILE A 38 3.25 -6.12 3.39
CA ILE A 38 2.80 -5.12 4.36
C ILE A 38 3.95 -4.64 5.25
N THR A 39 3.70 -3.54 5.97
CA THR A 39 4.45 -3.11 7.17
C THR A 39 3.49 -2.93 8.33
N ASP A 40 4.00 -2.73 9.55
CA ASP A 40 3.16 -2.37 10.70
C ASP A 40 2.69 -0.91 10.54
N PHE A 41 1.43 -0.74 10.18
CA PHE A 41 0.81 0.52 9.81
C PHE A 41 -0.65 0.59 10.29
N ALA A 42 -0.88 0.88 11.57
CA ALA A 42 -2.23 1.15 12.06
C ALA A 42 -2.79 2.45 11.41
N PRO A 43 -4.08 2.47 11.00
CA PRO A 43 -5.12 1.44 11.17
C PRO A 43 -5.27 0.52 9.94
N MET A 44 -4.33 0.56 8.97
CA MET A 44 -4.42 -0.19 7.72
C MET A 44 -4.03 -1.65 7.90
N ASP A 45 -2.84 -1.93 8.44
CA ASP A 45 -2.31 -3.26 8.76
C ASP A 45 -1.52 -3.22 10.05
N TYR A 46 -1.95 -3.95 11.06
CA TYR A 46 -1.26 -4.04 12.35
C TYR A 46 -1.63 -5.34 13.07
N LYS A 47 -0.90 -5.69 14.12
CA LYS A 47 -1.16 -6.93 14.88
C LYS A 47 -2.08 -6.66 16.06
N ASP A 48 -3.05 -7.57 16.26
CA ASP A 48 -3.81 -7.64 17.50
C ASP A 48 -2.99 -8.28 18.63
N ASP A 49 -3.58 -8.38 19.83
CA ASP A 49 -2.93 -8.96 21.02
C ASP A 49 -2.57 -10.45 20.85
N ASP A 50 -3.24 -11.15 19.92
CA ASP A 50 -2.97 -12.55 19.58
C ASP A 50 -1.92 -12.69 18.45
N GLY A 51 -1.44 -11.59 17.91
CA GLY A 51 -0.45 -11.52 16.83
C GLY A 51 -1.02 -11.72 15.43
N ASN A 52 -2.35 -11.64 15.26
CA ASN A 52 -2.98 -11.72 13.95
C ASN A 52 -2.96 -10.36 13.27
N TRP A 53 -2.71 -10.34 11.98
CA TRP A 53 -2.85 -9.13 11.18
C TRP A 53 -4.31 -8.70 11.06
N ILE A 54 -4.60 -7.48 11.46
CA ILE A 54 -5.89 -6.80 11.40
C ILE A 54 -5.68 -5.41 10.80
N GLY A 55 -6.75 -4.67 10.56
CA GLY A 55 -6.74 -3.34 9.97
C GLY A 55 -7.63 -3.29 8.74
N PHE A 56 -7.80 -2.08 8.21
CA PHE A 56 -8.67 -1.89 7.06
C PHE A 56 -8.18 -2.66 5.84
N ASP A 57 -6.90 -2.54 5.49
CA ASP A 57 -6.30 -3.21 4.34
C ASP A 57 -6.22 -4.72 4.54
N ALA A 58 -5.81 -5.16 5.75
CA ALA A 58 -5.77 -6.58 6.09
C ALA A 58 -7.15 -7.24 5.97
N ASP A 59 -8.22 -6.62 6.45
CA ASP A 59 -9.56 -7.18 6.38
C ASP A 59 -10.13 -7.11 4.94
N MET A 60 -9.80 -6.06 4.17
CA MET A 60 -10.13 -5.99 2.74
C MET A 60 -9.41 -7.08 1.94
N ALA A 61 -8.12 -7.31 2.19
CA ALA A 61 -7.36 -8.39 1.54
C ALA A 61 -7.93 -9.78 1.87
N LYS A 62 -8.28 -10.02 3.14
CA LYS A 62 -8.97 -11.26 3.55
C LYS A 62 -10.31 -11.43 2.84
N LYS A 63 -11.08 -10.36 2.67
CA LYS A 63 -12.37 -10.41 1.98
C LYS A 63 -12.19 -10.73 0.50
N VAL A 64 -11.23 -10.12 -0.18
CA VAL A 64 -10.88 -10.41 -1.57
C VAL A 64 -10.43 -11.87 -1.73
N THR A 65 -9.59 -12.39 -0.82
CA THR A 65 -9.12 -13.78 -0.88
C THR A 65 -10.24 -14.79 -0.60
N GLU A 66 -11.18 -14.48 0.29
CA GLU A 66 -12.38 -15.29 0.50
C GLU A 66 -13.18 -15.46 -0.80
N ASP A 67 -13.45 -14.36 -1.50
CA ASP A 67 -14.22 -14.38 -2.76
C ASP A 67 -13.42 -15.01 -3.92
N LEU A 68 -12.08 -14.88 -3.91
CA LEU A 68 -11.19 -15.57 -4.85
C LEU A 68 -11.06 -17.08 -4.58
N GLY A 69 -11.42 -17.56 -3.39
CA GLY A 69 -11.31 -18.95 -2.95
C GLY A 69 -9.89 -19.38 -2.60
N VAL A 70 -9.09 -18.48 -2.04
CA VAL A 70 -7.69 -18.69 -1.60
C VAL A 70 -7.49 -18.14 -0.18
N GLU A 71 -6.33 -18.39 0.42
CA GLU A 71 -5.96 -17.85 1.74
C GLU A 71 -5.09 -16.59 1.59
N ALA A 72 -5.31 -15.59 2.45
CA ALA A 72 -4.41 -14.45 2.60
C ALA A 72 -3.21 -14.85 3.47
N GLN A 73 -2.01 -14.58 2.98
CA GLN A 73 -0.77 -14.70 3.74
C GLN A 73 -0.10 -13.34 3.79
N PHE A 74 0.04 -12.77 4.99
CA PHE A 74 0.70 -11.49 5.19
C PHE A 74 2.19 -11.69 5.45
N VAL A 75 3.00 -10.91 4.73
CA VAL A 75 4.47 -10.92 4.84
C VAL A 75 4.94 -9.49 5.10
N GLU A 76 5.61 -9.30 6.22
CA GLU A 76 6.28 -8.04 6.54
C GLU A 76 7.47 -7.84 5.60
N ILE A 77 7.56 -6.68 4.95
CA ILE A 77 8.62 -6.32 4.01
C ILE A 77 9.30 -5.03 4.44
N ASP A 78 10.53 -4.82 4.00
CA ASP A 78 11.12 -3.48 4.00
C ASP A 78 10.45 -2.65 2.90
N TRP A 79 9.81 -1.54 3.27
CA TRP A 79 9.00 -0.74 2.34
C TRP A 79 9.77 -0.25 1.12
N ASP A 80 11.04 0.07 1.28
CA ASP A 80 11.94 0.47 0.17
C ASP A 80 12.12 -0.65 -0.87
N ASN A 81 11.94 -1.90 -0.47
CA ASN A 81 12.07 -3.08 -1.34
C ASN A 81 10.76 -3.55 -2.00
N LYS A 82 9.62 -2.88 -1.76
CA LYS A 82 8.29 -3.32 -2.21
C LYS A 82 8.20 -3.69 -3.69
N ILE A 83 8.82 -2.90 -4.57
CA ILE A 83 8.82 -3.16 -6.03
C ILE A 83 9.66 -4.40 -6.35
N LEU A 84 10.80 -4.57 -5.69
CA LEU A 84 11.68 -5.73 -5.89
C LEU A 84 11.00 -7.02 -5.42
N GLU A 85 10.41 -7.01 -4.22
CA GLU A 85 9.71 -8.16 -3.65
C GLU A 85 8.53 -8.60 -4.54
N LEU A 86 7.77 -7.65 -5.07
CA LEU A 86 6.66 -7.90 -5.98
C LEU A 86 7.16 -8.54 -7.30
N ASN A 87 8.21 -7.98 -7.90
CA ASN A 87 8.76 -8.46 -9.17
C ASN A 87 9.40 -9.86 -9.04
N ASN A 88 10.02 -10.16 -7.91
CA ASN A 88 10.61 -11.46 -7.60
C ASN A 88 9.58 -12.53 -7.19
N LYS A 89 8.30 -12.17 -7.10
CA LYS A 89 7.21 -13.04 -6.63
C LYS A 89 7.37 -13.53 -5.18
N SER A 90 8.13 -12.81 -4.35
CA SER A 90 8.15 -13.01 -2.90
C SER A 90 6.80 -12.64 -2.28
N ILE A 91 6.16 -11.62 -2.87
CA ILE A 91 4.79 -11.21 -2.60
C ILE A 91 3.99 -11.16 -3.91
N ASP A 92 2.66 -11.18 -3.82
CA ASP A 92 1.77 -11.09 -4.98
C ASP A 92 1.17 -9.70 -5.15
N VAL A 93 0.97 -9.01 -4.05
CA VAL A 93 0.49 -7.63 -3.99
C VAL A 93 1.23 -6.85 -2.92
N VAL A 94 1.34 -5.54 -3.11
CA VAL A 94 1.65 -4.54 -2.07
C VAL A 94 0.33 -3.92 -1.66
N TRP A 95 -0.09 -4.14 -0.42
CA TRP A 95 -1.37 -3.63 0.07
C TRP A 95 -1.22 -3.16 1.51
N ASN A 96 -0.90 -1.89 1.70
CA ASN A 96 -0.50 -1.32 3.00
C ASN A 96 -0.55 0.22 2.95
N GLY A 97 -1.74 0.78 2.69
CA GLY A 97 -1.87 2.23 2.55
C GLY A 97 -0.90 2.81 1.50
N MET A 98 -0.71 2.10 0.37
CA MET A 98 0.31 2.48 -0.60
C MET A 98 -0.11 3.70 -1.41
N THR A 99 0.63 4.80 -1.26
CA THR A 99 0.41 6.03 -2.01
C THR A 99 0.65 5.84 -3.51
N LEU A 100 -0.32 6.26 -4.32
CA LEU A 100 -0.30 6.16 -5.78
C LEU A 100 0.58 7.26 -6.42
N ILE A 101 1.89 7.27 -6.09
CA ILE A 101 2.87 8.16 -6.72
C ILE A 101 3.26 7.68 -8.13
N ASP A 102 3.92 8.54 -8.90
CA ASP A 102 4.32 8.24 -10.28
C ASP A 102 5.26 7.02 -10.36
N GLU A 103 6.20 6.86 -9.44
CA GLU A 103 7.10 5.71 -9.39
C GLU A 103 6.34 4.40 -9.26
N VAL A 104 5.38 4.34 -8.33
CA VAL A 104 4.52 3.18 -8.10
C VAL A 104 3.68 2.87 -9.35
N LYS A 105 2.99 3.88 -9.92
CA LYS A 105 2.17 3.71 -11.13
C LYS A 105 2.97 3.27 -12.35
N ASN A 106 4.24 3.69 -12.44
CA ASN A 106 5.12 3.28 -13.54
C ASN A 106 5.64 1.84 -13.37
N SER A 107 5.85 1.40 -12.13
CA SER A 107 6.49 0.12 -11.79
C SER A 107 5.50 -1.01 -11.54
N MET A 108 4.26 -0.70 -11.17
CA MET A 108 3.21 -1.66 -10.81
C MET A 108 1.95 -1.47 -11.66
N GLU A 109 1.10 -2.49 -11.73
CA GLU A 109 -0.30 -2.38 -12.11
C GLU A 109 -1.09 -2.06 -10.86
N CYS A 110 -1.59 -0.83 -10.76
CA CYS A 110 -2.28 -0.37 -9.56
C CYS A 110 -3.79 -0.46 -9.70
N THR A 111 -4.47 -0.70 -8.59
CA THR A 111 -5.93 -0.57 -8.52
C THR A 111 -6.36 0.89 -8.66
N ASN A 112 -7.68 1.11 -8.75
CA ASN A 112 -8.27 2.41 -8.46
C ASN A 112 -7.91 2.83 -7.02
N ALA A 113 -7.90 4.15 -6.79
CA ALA A 113 -7.79 4.67 -5.44
C ALA A 113 -8.95 4.20 -4.56
N TYR A 114 -8.67 3.80 -3.30
CA TYR A 114 -9.71 3.36 -2.37
C TYR A 114 -9.83 4.24 -1.12
N CYS A 115 -8.75 4.95 -0.73
CA CYS A 115 -8.75 5.93 0.37
C CYS A 115 -8.00 7.19 -0.04
N ASN A 116 -8.44 8.33 0.50
CA ASN A 116 -7.69 9.58 0.52
C ASN A 116 -6.74 9.59 1.73
N ASN A 117 -5.61 10.27 1.59
CA ASN A 117 -4.62 10.47 2.64
C ASN A 117 -3.86 11.80 2.45
N ALA A 118 -2.97 12.09 3.37
CA ALA A 118 -2.00 13.18 3.30
C ALA A 118 -0.71 12.77 4.04
N GLN A 119 0.43 13.32 3.66
CA GLN A 119 1.62 13.28 4.50
C GLN A 119 1.60 14.47 5.46
N VAL A 120 1.73 14.20 6.76
CA VAL A 120 1.64 15.22 7.81
C VAL A 120 2.90 15.27 8.65
N VAL A 121 3.24 16.48 9.12
CA VAL A 121 4.32 16.66 10.10
C VAL A 121 3.80 16.38 11.48
N VAL A 122 4.44 15.46 12.19
CA VAL A 122 4.21 15.13 13.59
C VAL A 122 5.36 15.65 14.45
N LEU A 123 5.03 16.23 15.59
CA LEU A 123 5.99 16.73 16.56
C LEU A 123 5.37 16.80 17.98
N PRO A 124 6.18 17.03 19.05
CA PRO A 124 5.66 17.18 20.39
C PRO A 124 4.66 18.35 20.51
N LYS A 125 3.55 18.13 21.23
CA LYS A 125 2.47 19.13 21.43
C LYS A 125 2.98 20.48 21.91
N ASP A 126 3.95 20.48 22.80
CA ASP A 126 4.53 21.70 23.40
C ASP A 126 5.38 22.52 22.42
N LYS A 127 5.80 21.92 21.29
CA LYS A 127 6.54 22.58 20.22
C LYS A 127 5.66 23.03 19.05
N ALA A 128 4.45 22.49 18.92
CA ALA A 128 3.57 22.65 17.75
C ALA A 128 3.30 24.11 17.36
N ASP A 129 3.20 25.00 18.35
CA ASP A 129 2.93 26.42 18.10
C ASP A 129 4.12 27.19 17.47
N GLN A 130 5.32 26.64 17.53
CA GLN A 130 6.55 27.24 17.00
C GLN A 130 6.76 26.94 15.52
N TYR A 131 6.14 25.84 15.01
CA TYR A 131 6.37 25.28 13.69
C TYR A 131 5.06 25.17 12.89
N LYS A 132 4.72 26.25 12.17
CA LYS A 132 3.44 26.39 11.47
C LYS A 132 3.54 26.26 9.95
N ASP A 133 4.76 26.32 9.42
CA ASP A 133 5.04 26.24 7.98
C ASP A 133 6.37 25.52 7.74
N ALA A 134 6.57 25.08 6.49
CA ALA A 134 7.76 24.33 6.11
C ALA A 134 9.08 25.12 6.32
N GLU A 135 9.06 26.45 6.21
CA GLU A 135 10.27 27.27 6.39
C GLU A 135 10.76 27.26 7.86
N SER A 136 9.81 27.37 8.81
CA SER A 136 10.12 27.28 10.23
C SER A 136 10.69 25.93 10.66
N MET A 137 10.36 24.86 9.91
CA MET A 137 10.75 23.47 10.18
C MET A 137 12.13 23.09 9.61
N LYS A 138 12.78 23.92 8.80
CA LYS A 138 14.07 23.60 8.14
C LYS A 138 15.24 23.35 9.09
N SER A 139 15.13 23.78 10.33
CA SER A 139 16.14 23.51 11.35
C SER A 139 15.92 22.24 12.15
N LEU A 140 14.79 21.54 11.91
CA LEU A 140 14.44 20.30 12.58
C LEU A 140 15.10 19.11 11.89
N HIS A 141 15.42 18.09 12.68
CA HIS A 141 15.79 16.77 12.19
C HIS A 141 14.58 15.85 12.20
N PHE A 142 14.26 15.26 11.04
CA PHE A 142 13.07 14.43 10.86
C PHE A 142 13.41 12.92 10.90
N ALA A 143 12.47 12.12 11.37
CA ALA A 143 12.44 10.68 11.11
C ALA A 143 11.38 10.38 10.04
N VAL A 144 11.71 9.53 9.07
CA VAL A 144 10.81 9.10 7.99
C VAL A 144 11.01 7.61 7.70
N GLU A 145 10.05 6.94 7.10
CA GLU A 145 10.25 5.59 6.60
C GLU A 145 10.95 5.61 5.24
N ALA A 146 11.94 4.75 5.06
CA ALA A 146 12.71 4.64 3.81
C ALA A 146 11.79 4.22 2.64
N GLY A 147 11.91 4.89 1.49
CA GLY A 147 11.12 4.61 0.28
C GLY A 147 9.63 4.97 0.40
N SER A 148 9.24 5.75 1.42
CA SER A 148 7.87 6.22 1.62
C SER A 148 7.58 7.56 0.95
N ALA A 149 6.30 7.91 0.84
CA ALA A 149 5.85 9.24 0.44
C ALA A 149 6.29 10.32 1.44
N GLY A 150 6.44 9.96 2.72
CA GLY A 150 6.99 10.83 3.77
C GLY A 150 8.46 11.19 3.53
N GLU A 151 9.28 10.22 3.10
CA GLU A 151 10.67 10.50 2.71
C GLU A 151 10.74 11.42 1.50
N ASP A 152 9.89 11.21 0.50
CA ASP A 152 9.82 12.08 -0.67
C ASP A 152 9.35 13.50 -0.32
N ALA A 153 8.41 13.63 0.61
CA ALA A 153 7.98 14.93 1.13
C ALA A 153 9.12 15.63 1.89
N ALA A 154 9.93 14.91 2.68
CA ALA A 154 11.11 15.47 3.34
C ALA A 154 12.12 15.99 2.32
N LYS A 155 12.45 15.20 1.29
CA LYS A 155 13.35 15.60 0.19
C LYS A 155 12.84 16.82 -0.55
N ALA A 156 11.55 16.85 -0.91
CA ALA A 156 10.94 17.96 -1.64
C ALA A 156 10.97 19.28 -0.89
N ASN A 157 10.87 19.24 0.45
CA ASN A 157 10.94 20.41 1.33
C ASN A 157 12.37 20.77 1.76
N GLY A 158 13.37 19.95 1.44
CA GLY A 158 14.77 20.16 1.83
C GLY A 158 15.00 20.01 3.33
N PHE A 159 14.24 19.14 3.99
CA PHE A 159 14.41 18.81 5.40
C PHE A 159 15.59 17.86 5.61
N ASP A 160 16.29 18.01 6.75
CA ASP A 160 17.27 17.05 7.21
C ASP A 160 16.55 15.87 7.87
N TYR A 161 16.91 14.61 7.52
CA TYR A 161 16.19 13.46 8.02
C TYR A 161 17.04 12.20 8.16
N THR A 162 16.58 11.30 9.01
CA THR A 162 17.00 9.89 9.07
C THR A 162 15.87 9.01 8.54
N ALA A 163 16.20 8.12 7.60
CA ALA A 163 15.26 7.11 7.12
C ALA A 163 15.34 5.85 7.99
N LEU A 164 14.17 5.36 8.44
CA LEU A 164 13.98 4.17 9.25
C LEU A 164 13.31 3.07 8.43
N THR A 165 13.32 1.84 8.94
CA THR A 165 12.72 0.69 8.23
C THR A 165 11.21 0.68 8.31
N ALA A 166 10.63 1.17 9.41
CA ALA A 166 9.17 1.18 9.62
C ALA A 166 8.68 2.59 10.01
N GLN A 167 7.51 2.96 9.49
CA GLN A 167 6.91 4.26 9.76
C GLN A 167 6.54 4.45 11.23
N ALA A 168 6.02 3.40 11.88
CA ALA A 168 5.66 3.43 13.30
C ALA A 168 6.87 3.75 14.22
N ASP A 169 8.08 3.32 13.84
CA ASP A 169 9.30 3.59 14.60
C ASP A 169 9.65 5.08 14.66
N THR A 170 9.20 5.86 13.67
CA THR A 170 9.44 7.31 13.64
C THR A 170 8.79 8.02 14.83
N LEU A 171 7.66 7.53 15.32
CA LEU A 171 6.97 8.08 16.49
C LEU A 171 7.74 7.81 17.78
N MET A 172 8.42 6.65 17.88
CA MET A 172 9.32 6.34 18.99
C MET A 172 10.54 7.28 19.00
N GLU A 173 11.13 7.58 17.84
CA GLU A 173 12.24 8.53 17.72
C GLU A 173 11.89 9.92 18.24
N ILE A 174 10.68 10.44 17.90
CA ILE A 174 10.22 11.73 18.43
C ILE A 174 10.02 11.65 19.95
N SER A 175 9.37 10.58 20.42
CA SER A 175 9.07 10.41 21.85
C SER A 175 10.36 10.26 22.70
N ALA A 176 11.39 9.65 22.13
CA ALA A 176 12.71 9.52 22.74
C ALA A 176 13.56 10.81 22.64
N GLY A 177 13.17 11.75 21.78
CA GLY A 177 13.91 13.00 21.53
C GLY A 177 15.16 12.81 20.69
N THR A 178 15.27 11.71 19.94
CA THR A 178 16.37 11.44 18.98
C THR A 178 16.12 12.12 17.63
N SER A 179 14.84 12.33 17.28
CA SER A 179 14.41 13.20 16.18
C SER A 179 13.47 14.29 16.71
N ASP A 180 13.45 15.44 16.04
CA ASP A 180 12.61 16.58 16.43
C ASP A 180 11.17 16.44 15.95
N ALA A 181 10.99 15.82 14.77
CA ALA A 181 9.72 15.66 14.07
C ALA A 181 9.72 14.39 13.21
N SER A 182 8.55 14.01 12.70
CA SER A 182 8.39 12.95 11.71
C SER A 182 7.45 13.40 10.60
N ILE A 183 7.53 12.74 9.44
CA ILE A 183 6.52 12.84 8.39
C ILE A 183 5.91 11.47 8.23
N ILE A 184 4.60 11.38 8.48
CA ILE A 184 3.83 10.13 8.40
C ILE A 184 2.49 10.37 7.72
N ASP A 185 1.81 9.30 7.43
CA ASP A 185 0.46 9.29 6.89
C ASP A 185 -0.56 9.85 7.89
N LEU A 186 -1.48 10.68 7.39
CA LEU A 186 -2.54 11.27 8.20
C LEU A 186 -3.41 10.22 8.89
N LEU A 187 -3.70 9.10 8.20
CA LEU A 187 -4.50 8.03 8.77
C LEU A 187 -3.74 7.33 9.91
N MET A 188 -2.41 7.12 9.80
CA MET A 188 -1.60 6.63 10.91
C MET A 188 -1.57 7.64 12.06
N ALA A 189 -1.38 8.92 11.77
CA ALA A 189 -1.41 9.96 12.79
C ALA A 189 -2.73 9.93 13.57
N GLY A 190 -3.87 9.84 12.86
CA GLY A 190 -5.20 9.74 13.48
C GLY A 190 -5.40 8.53 14.40
N ALA A 191 -4.71 7.43 14.13
CA ALA A 191 -4.79 6.20 14.93
C ALA A 191 -3.82 6.18 16.11
N MET A 192 -2.61 6.77 15.98
CA MET A 192 -1.51 6.51 16.90
C MET A 192 -1.13 7.71 17.78
N ILE A 193 -1.50 8.95 17.42
CA ILE A 193 -1.11 10.14 18.19
C ILE A 193 -2.31 10.89 18.77
N GLY A 194 -2.09 11.56 19.89
CA GLY A 194 -3.11 12.35 20.60
C GLY A 194 -3.70 11.63 21.82
N ASP A 195 -4.64 12.29 22.46
CA ASP A 195 -5.20 11.82 23.73
C ASP A 195 -5.88 10.44 23.58
N GLY A 196 -5.49 9.49 24.40
CA GLY A 196 -6.04 8.14 24.41
C GLY A 196 -5.37 7.15 23.44
N THR A 197 -4.29 7.56 22.79
CA THR A 197 -3.47 6.72 21.92
C THR A 197 -2.12 6.38 22.55
N ASP A 198 -1.27 5.62 21.86
CA ASP A 198 0.07 5.22 22.33
C ASP A 198 1.03 6.41 22.45
N TYR A 199 0.79 7.51 21.70
CA TYR A 199 1.61 8.72 21.71
C TYR A 199 0.80 9.97 22.08
N PRO A 200 0.34 10.07 23.35
CA PRO A 200 -0.58 11.13 23.77
C PRO A 200 0.04 12.53 23.75
N ASP A 201 1.36 12.64 23.79
CA ASP A 201 2.10 13.92 23.82
C ASP A 201 2.50 14.41 22.42
N LEU A 202 2.18 13.66 21.36
CA LEU A 202 2.42 14.05 19.99
C LEU A 202 1.16 14.65 19.34
N THR A 203 1.39 15.50 18.33
CA THR A 203 0.35 16.08 17.49
C THR A 203 0.85 16.25 16.06
N HIS A 204 -0.04 16.26 15.09
CA HIS A 204 0.29 16.67 13.73
C HIS A 204 -0.06 18.15 13.51
N THR A 205 0.63 18.81 12.58
CA THR A 205 0.47 20.22 12.30
C THR A 205 0.29 20.55 10.83
N LEU A 206 1.31 20.35 10.00
CA LEU A 206 1.33 20.74 8.60
C LEU A 206 1.03 19.53 7.71
N GLU A 207 0.05 19.66 6.82
CA GLU A 207 -0.12 18.74 5.70
C GLU A 207 0.81 19.16 4.57
N LEU A 208 1.70 18.26 4.17
CA LEU A 208 2.70 18.49 3.11
C LEU A 208 2.18 18.09 1.73
N THR A 209 1.35 17.06 1.66
CA THR A 209 0.78 16.51 0.42
C THR A 209 -0.69 16.14 0.63
N THR A 210 -1.42 16.00 -0.48
CA THR A 210 -2.69 15.26 -0.55
C THR A 210 -2.47 14.10 -1.48
N GLU A 211 -2.92 12.90 -1.10
CA GLU A 211 -2.63 11.68 -1.83
C GLU A 211 -3.76 10.65 -1.74
N GLU A 212 -3.64 9.58 -2.52
CA GLU A 212 -4.60 8.50 -2.57
C GLU A 212 -3.89 7.15 -2.43
N TYR A 213 -4.53 6.19 -1.76
CA TYR A 213 -4.03 4.83 -1.63
C TYR A 213 -4.59 3.90 -2.70
N GLY A 214 -3.75 2.99 -3.17
CA GLY A 214 -4.11 1.89 -4.06
C GLY A 214 -3.35 0.62 -3.72
N VAL A 215 -3.77 -0.50 -4.32
CA VAL A 215 -3.07 -1.79 -4.24
C VAL A 215 -2.15 -1.94 -5.44
N GLY A 216 -0.90 -2.35 -5.20
CA GLY A 216 0.09 -2.61 -6.24
C GLY A 216 0.17 -4.09 -6.59
N CYS A 217 -0.07 -4.41 -7.86
CA CYS A 217 0.15 -5.72 -8.45
C CYS A 217 1.34 -5.69 -9.42
N ARG A 218 1.87 -6.84 -9.81
CA ARG A 218 2.91 -6.91 -10.85
C ARG A 218 2.47 -6.20 -12.12
N LYS A 219 3.38 -5.51 -12.78
CA LYS A 219 3.06 -4.75 -14.00
C LYS A 219 2.43 -5.65 -15.07
N GLY A 220 1.28 -5.24 -15.59
CA GLY A 220 0.49 -5.99 -16.56
C GLY A 220 -0.33 -7.15 -15.95
N SER A 221 -0.41 -7.25 -14.63
CA SER A 221 -1.22 -8.27 -13.93
C SER A 221 -2.72 -8.00 -14.10
N ASP A 222 -3.49 -9.06 -14.31
CA ASP A 222 -4.97 -9.03 -14.32
C ASP A 222 -5.57 -8.94 -12.90
N LEU A 223 -4.73 -9.12 -11.87
CA LEU A 223 -5.18 -9.09 -10.48
C LEU A 223 -5.69 -7.71 -10.05
N ALA A 224 -5.08 -6.61 -10.54
CA ALA A 224 -5.55 -5.26 -10.25
C ALA A 224 -6.99 -5.02 -10.74
N ALA A 225 -7.32 -5.52 -11.93
CA ALA A 225 -8.67 -5.44 -12.46
C ALA A 225 -9.65 -6.28 -11.63
N TYR A 226 -9.25 -7.49 -11.23
CA TYR A 226 -10.05 -8.34 -10.34
C TYR A 226 -10.35 -7.63 -9.00
N ILE A 227 -9.33 -7.04 -8.36
CA ILE A 227 -9.51 -6.31 -7.09
C ILE A 227 -10.43 -5.10 -7.28
N ASN A 228 -10.33 -4.36 -8.39
CA ASN A 228 -11.22 -3.25 -8.70
C ASN A 228 -12.69 -3.69 -8.83
N ASP A 229 -12.96 -4.83 -9.46
CA ASP A 229 -14.31 -5.37 -9.55
C ASP A 229 -14.87 -5.73 -8.16
N GLU A 230 -14.03 -6.31 -7.27
CA GLU A 230 -14.42 -6.59 -5.89
C GLU A 230 -14.61 -5.29 -5.08
N PHE A 231 -13.75 -4.28 -5.23
CA PHE A 231 -13.92 -2.97 -4.58
C PHE A 231 -15.26 -2.33 -4.96
N LYS A 232 -15.59 -2.34 -6.25
CA LYS A 232 -16.89 -1.85 -6.74
C LYS A 232 -18.06 -2.58 -6.09
N LYS A 233 -18.01 -3.90 -6.00
CA LYS A 233 -19.02 -4.75 -5.35
C LYS A 233 -19.13 -4.42 -3.86
N TYR A 234 -18.01 -4.36 -3.12
CA TYR A 234 -18.00 -4.10 -1.68
C TYR A 234 -18.40 -2.67 -1.33
N TYR A 235 -18.11 -1.71 -2.20
CA TYR A 235 -18.61 -0.36 -2.05
C TYR A 235 -20.13 -0.29 -2.25
N ALA A 236 -20.65 -0.94 -3.29
CA ALA A 236 -22.07 -0.93 -3.61
C ALA A 236 -22.94 -1.65 -2.58
N ASP A 237 -22.46 -2.74 -1.97
CA ASP A 237 -23.21 -3.52 -0.95
C ASP A 237 -22.94 -3.06 0.49
N GLY A 238 -22.05 -2.08 0.70
CA GLY A 238 -21.71 -1.49 2.00
C GLY A 238 -20.71 -2.33 2.81
N THR A 239 -20.11 -3.38 2.25
CA THR A 239 -19.07 -4.18 2.90
C THR A 239 -17.82 -3.34 3.20
N MET A 240 -17.33 -2.57 2.19
CA MET A 240 -16.17 -1.69 2.36
C MET A 240 -16.43 -0.62 3.43
N GLN A 241 -17.62 -0.02 3.44
CA GLN A 241 -18.02 0.97 4.45
C GLN A 241 -17.98 0.39 5.86
N LYS A 242 -18.52 -0.83 6.06
CA LYS A 242 -18.53 -1.48 7.39
C LYS A 242 -17.12 -1.81 7.89
N ILE A 243 -16.23 -2.26 6.99
CA ILE A 243 -14.82 -2.51 7.35
C ILE A 243 -14.15 -1.18 7.70
N ALA A 244 -14.37 -0.11 6.93
CA ALA A 244 -13.81 1.21 7.20
C ALA A 244 -14.28 1.78 8.55
N GLU A 245 -15.58 1.64 8.88
CA GLU A 245 -16.14 2.06 10.17
C GLU A 245 -15.52 1.32 11.36
N LYS A 246 -15.18 0.04 11.20
CA LYS A 246 -14.50 -0.77 12.23
C LYS A 246 -13.14 -0.19 12.61
N TYR A 247 -12.45 0.43 11.66
CA TYR A 247 -11.10 0.96 11.83
C TYR A 247 -11.03 2.50 11.82
N GLY A 248 -12.19 3.19 11.77
CA GLY A 248 -12.26 4.64 11.84
C GLY A 248 -11.81 5.39 10.58
N VAL A 249 -11.73 4.71 9.43
CA VAL A 249 -11.26 5.30 8.15
C VAL A 249 -12.39 5.57 7.14
N GLN A 250 -13.65 5.49 7.55
CA GLN A 250 -14.82 5.64 6.67
C GLN A 250 -14.88 6.98 5.94
N ASP A 251 -14.36 8.04 6.55
CA ASP A 251 -14.37 9.39 5.96
C ASP A 251 -13.29 9.57 4.89
N ALA A 252 -12.33 8.67 4.84
CA ALA A 252 -11.26 8.64 3.85
C ALA A 252 -11.62 7.84 2.58
N LEU A 253 -12.71 7.07 2.59
CA LEU A 253 -13.08 6.21 1.46
C LEU A 253 -13.31 7.00 0.17
N VAL A 254 -12.79 6.46 -0.93
CA VAL A 254 -13.05 6.92 -2.30
C VAL A 254 -14.16 6.10 -2.92
N GLU A 255 -15.12 6.78 -3.59
CA GLU A 255 -16.21 6.12 -4.29
C GLU A 255 -15.69 5.18 -5.39
N GLN A 256 -16.16 3.94 -5.40
CA GLN A 256 -15.81 2.92 -6.41
C GLN A 256 -16.87 2.85 -7.51
N LYS A 257 -16.49 3.13 -8.78
CA LYS A 257 -17.38 3.22 -9.96
C LYS A 257 -17.22 2.07 -10.96
#